data_2102f7c317d20a15574470604a5a5bae
#
_entry.id   2102f7c317d20a15574470604a5a5bae
#
_cell.length_a   1.000
_cell.length_b   1.000
_cell.length_c   1.000
_cell.angle_alpha   90.00
_cell.angle_beta   90.00
_cell.angle_gamma   90.00
#
_symmetry.space_group_name_H-M   'P 1'
#
loop_
_entity.id
_entity.type
_entity.pdbx_description
1 polymer ?
#
loop_
_entity_poly.entity_id
_entity_poly.type
_entity_poly.pdbx_seq_one_letter_code
_entity_poly.pdbx_strand_id
1 'polypeptide(L)'
;MMENIKPMDIEKRSFAIITELLGDTKIEEENELVIKRVIHTTADFDYVQNLVFSPHAVTKGLDALRAGCHIVTDTQMAKAGINKTILGRLGGEVHCFMSDADVAAEAKEHGVTRAIVSMEKAAQLPGKCIFAIGNAPTALIALHGLIEEGKLDPALIIGVPVGFVNVVESKELFLDSPVPHIIARGRKGGSNVAAAICNALLYQILR
;
A
#
# COMPACT_ATOMS: atom_id res chain seq x y z
N MET A 1 30.31 -6.75 18.36
CA MET A 1 30.00 -5.96 19.58
C MET A 1 28.62 -5.34 19.35
N MET A 2 27.69 -5.43 20.33
CA MET A 2 26.36 -4.78 20.17
C MET A 2 26.54 -3.27 20.21
N GLU A 3 25.91 -2.55 19.22
CA GLU A 3 25.88 -1.09 19.22
C GLU A 3 24.88 -0.60 20.29
N ASN A 4 25.29 0.33 21.15
CA ASN A 4 24.38 0.96 22.11
C ASN A 4 23.83 2.26 21.50
N ILE A 5 22.68 2.18 20.84
CA ILE A 5 22.06 3.27 20.09
C ILE A 5 20.86 3.81 20.87
N LYS A 6 20.71 5.13 20.94
CA LYS A 6 19.52 5.75 21.56
C LYS A 6 18.26 5.37 20.77
N PRO A 7 17.11 5.12 21.43
CA PRO A 7 15.87 4.73 20.74
C PRO A 7 15.47 5.63 19.59
N MET A 8 15.68 6.94 19.70
CA MET A 8 15.37 7.91 18.63
C MET A 8 16.27 7.80 17.41
N ASP A 9 17.43 7.17 17.53
CA ASP A 9 18.42 7.06 16.44
C ASP A 9 18.42 5.68 15.78
N ILE A 10 17.69 4.70 16.34
CA ILE A 10 17.65 3.32 15.82
C ILE A 10 17.18 3.30 14.36
N GLU A 11 16.13 4.03 14.04
CA GLU A 11 15.60 4.07 12.67
C GLU A 11 16.60 4.73 11.70
N LYS A 12 17.21 5.85 12.08
CA LYS A 12 18.24 6.53 11.29
C LYS A 12 19.42 5.60 11.03
N ARG A 13 19.85 4.86 12.06
CA ARG A 13 20.95 3.88 11.92
C ARG A 13 20.56 2.75 10.97
N SER A 14 19.33 2.24 11.06
CA SER A 14 18.83 1.22 10.14
C SER A 14 18.82 1.70 8.69
N PHE A 15 18.36 2.93 8.43
CA PHE A 15 18.37 3.52 7.09
C PHE A 15 19.80 3.74 6.58
N ALA A 16 20.75 4.13 7.44
CA ALA A 16 22.16 4.25 7.07
C ALA A 16 22.74 2.90 6.65
N ILE A 17 22.48 1.83 7.41
CA ILE A 17 22.91 0.47 7.08
C ILE A 17 22.28 0.01 5.76
N ILE A 18 20.99 0.24 5.54
CA ILE A 18 20.31 -0.10 4.28
C ILE A 18 20.98 0.64 3.11
N THR A 19 21.29 1.92 3.29
CA THR A 19 21.98 2.72 2.25
C THR A 19 23.37 2.15 1.94
N GLU A 20 24.13 1.79 2.97
CA GLU A 20 25.46 1.17 2.81
C GLU A 20 25.37 -0.17 2.07
N LEU A 21 24.41 -1.02 2.42
CA LEU A 21 24.19 -2.33 1.78
C LEU A 21 23.67 -2.21 0.34
N LEU A 22 22.94 -1.15 0.01
CA LEU A 22 22.50 -0.86 -1.35
C LEU A 22 23.67 -0.42 -2.26
N GLY A 23 24.74 0.17 -1.70
CA GLY A 23 25.91 0.61 -2.44
C GLY A 23 25.55 1.50 -3.63
N ASP A 24 26.10 1.17 -4.82
CA ASP A 24 25.88 1.92 -6.06
C ASP A 24 24.56 1.54 -6.79
N THR A 25 23.64 0.85 -6.12
CA THR A 25 22.35 0.48 -6.73
C THR A 25 21.58 1.74 -7.10
N LYS A 26 21.26 1.88 -8.38
CA LYS A 26 20.48 3.03 -8.88
C LYS A 26 19.02 2.87 -8.51
N ILE A 27 18.52 3.80 -7.73
CA ILE A 27 17.11 3.93 -7.37
C ILE A 27 16.69 5.34 -7.79
N GLU A 28 15.51 5.47 -8.39
CA GLU A 28 14.94 6.79 -8.67
C GLU A 28 14.71 7.55 -7.36
N GLU A 29 15.16 8.81 -7.31
CA GLU A 29 15.12 9.64 -6.09
C GLU A 29 13.72 9.73 -5.48
N GLU A 30 12.69 9.86 -6.33
CA GLU A 30 11.29 9.92 -5.91
C GLU A 30 10.86 8.65 -5.14
N ASN A 31 11.38 7.47 -5.51
CA ASN A 31 10.97 6.17 -4.99
C ASN A 31 11.82 5.69 -3.81
N GLU A 32 12.98 6.29 -3.60
CA GLU A 32 14.02 5.80 -2.69
C GLU A 32 13.51 5.59 -1.26
N LEU A 33 12.79 6.58 -0.70
CA LEU A 33 12.31 6.49 0.69
C LEU A 33 11.26 5.40 0.86
N VAL A 34 10.42 5.16 -0.15
CA VAL A 34 9.43 4.08 -0.13
C VAL A 34 10.13 2.72 -0.16
N ILE A 35 11.09 2.53 -1.08
CA ILE A 35 11.86 1.29 -1.20
C ILE A 35 12.63 1.00 0.10
N LYS A 36 13.37 1.98 0.62
CA LYS A 36 14.12 1.83 1.87
C LYS A 36 13.21 1.49 3.06
N ARG A 37 12.00 2.07 3.13
CA ARG A 37 11.02 1.76 4.17
C ARG A 37 10.53 0.31 4.06
N VAL A 38 10.28 -0.18 2.87
CA VAL A 38 9.90 -1.59 2.65
C VAL A 38 11.03 -2.52 3.03
N ILE A 39 12.28 -2.23 2.63
CA ILE A 39 13.45 -3.01 3.05
C ILE A 39 13.60 -2.99 4.56
N HIS A 40 13.45 -1.83 5.21
CA HIS A 40 13.51 -1.73 6.68
C HIS A 40 12.47 -2.63 7.39
N THR A 41 11.28 -2.78 6.80
CA THR A 41 10.19 -3.58 7.37
C THR A 41 10.38 -5.08 7.14
N THR A 42 11.04 -5.46 6.05
CA THR A 42 11.11 -6.86 5.57
C THR A 42 12.50 -7.48 5.68
N ALA A 43 13.53 -6.65 5.79
CA ALA A 43 14.95 -7.02 5.61
C ALA A 43 15.24 -7.70 4.24
N ASP A 44 14.40 -7.43 3.22
CA ASP A 44 14.45 -8.07 1.90
C ASP A 44 14.81 -7.03 0.82
N PHE A 45 16.00 -7.17 0.26
CA PHE A 45 16.53 -6.27 -0.76
C PHE A 45 15.97 -6.51 -2.16
N ASP A 46 15.29 -7.63 -2.42
CA ASP A 46 14.64 -7.87 -3.71
C ASP A 46 13.57 -6.82 -4.03
N TYR A 47 13.05 -6.12 -3.02
CA TYR A 47 12.11 -5.02 -3.24
C TYR A 47 12.69 -3.85 -4.03
N VAL A 48 14.00 -3.72 -4.16
CA VAL A 48 14.64 -2.75 -5.07
C VAL A 48 14.24 -3.00 -6.52
N GLN A 49 14.13 -4.26 -6.90
CA GLN A 49 13.80 -4.67 -8.27
C GLN A 49 12.31 -4.98 -8.44
N ASN A 50 11.66 -5.44 -7.37
CA ASN A 50 10.30 -5.94 -7.43
C ASN A 50 9.24 -4.87 -7.20
N LEU A 51 9.57 -3.73 -6.57
CA LEU A 51 8.65 -2.60 -6.48
C LEU A 51 8.65 -1.81 -7.79
N VAL A 52 7.50 -1.82 -8.45
CA VAL A 52 7.25 -1.07 -9.68
C VAL A 52 6.35 0.12 -9.36
N PHE A 53 6.73 1.28 -9.85
CA PHE A 53 6.02 2.54 -9.68
C PHE A 53 5.53 3.03 -11.03
N SER A 54 4.27 3.41 -11.14
CA SER A 54 3.80 4.18 -12.29
C SER A 54 4.43 5.59 -12.26
N PRO A 55 4.50 6.31 -13.39
CA PRO A 55 5.06 7.66 -13.42
C PRO A 55 4.46 8.58 -12.37
N HIS A 56 5.31 9.14 -11.52
CA HIS A 56 4.95 10.05 -10.43
C HIS A 56 4.00 9.45 -9.38
N ALA A 57 4.03 8.13 -9.16
CA ALA A 57 3.15 7.46 -8.19
C ALA A 57 3.32 8.01 -6.77
N VAL A 58 4.56 8.24 -6.35
CA VAL A 58 4.86 8.80 -5.02
C VAL A 58 4.34 10.22 -4.90
N THR A 59 4.67 11.10 -5.84
CA THR A 59 4.19 12.49 -5.86
C THR A 59 2.66 12.55 -5.82
N LYS A 60 1.97 11.77 -6.67
CA LYS A 60 0.49 11.71 -6.69
C LYS A 60 -0.08 11.21 -5.36
N GLY A 61 0.56 10.21 -4.74
CA GLY A 61 0.19 9.73 -3.41
C GLY A 61 0.35 10.80 -2.32
N LEU A 62 1.47 11.54 -2.34
CA LEU A 62 1.72 12.65 -1.41
C LEU A 62 0.69 13.76 -1.56
N ASP A 63 0.35 14.13 -2.80
CA ASP A 63 -0.63 15.19 -3.07
C ASP A 63 -2.05 14.79 -2.65
N ALA A 64 -2.43 13.52 -2.89
CA ALA A 64 -3.69 12.98 -2.40
C ALA A 64 -3.77 13.00 -0.86
N LEU A 65 -2.71 12.60 -0.17
CA LEU A 65 -2.66 12.64 1.30
C LEU A 65 -2.74 14.08 1.83
N ARG A 66 -2.05 15.04 1.21
CA ARG A 66 -2.15 16.47 1.56
C ARG A 66 -3.55 17.03 1.34
N ALA A 67 -4.27 16.51 0.36
CA ALA A 67 -5.67 16.85 0.10
C ALA A 67 -6.67 16.16 1.04
N GLY A 68 -6.19 15.37 2.02
CA GLY A 68 -7.04 14.73 3.03
C GLY A 68 -7.68 13.42 2.58
N CYS A 69 -7.12 12.74 1.57
CA CYS A 69 -7.71 11.48 1.10
C CYS A 69 -7.68 10.37 2.17
N HIS A 70 -8.64 9.47 2.09
CA HIS A 70 -8.70 8.28 2.93
C HIS A 70 -7.79 7.17 2.41
N ILE A 71 -7.41 6.23 3.30
CA ILE A 71 -6.72 5.00 2.92
C ILE A 71 -7.64 3.82 3.18
N VAL A 72 -7.83 2.96 2.18
CA VAL A 72 -8.60 1.72 2.31
C VAL A 72 -7.65 0.52 2.29
N THR A 73 -7.83 -0.40 3.23
CA THR A 73 -7.02 -1.63 3.33
C THR A 73 -7.89 -2.87 3.25
N ASP A 74 -7.30 -3.95 2.76
CA ASP A 74 -7.92 -5.27 2.69
C ASP A 74 -7.71 -6.12 3.95
N THR A 75 -7.00 -5.61 4.95
CA THR A 75 -6.75 -6.31 6.22
C THR A 75 -6.75 -5.36 7.41
N GLN A 76 -7.24 -5.85 8.56
CA GLN A 76 -7.14 -5.12 9.83
C GLN A 76 -5.67 -4.95 10.26
N MET A 77 -4.78 -5.86 9.87
CA MET A 77 -3.34 -5.76 10.14
C MET A 77 -2.73 -4.54 9.43
N ALA A 78 -3.00 -4.34 8.15
CA ALA A 78 -2.54 -3.16 7.42
C ALA A 78 -3.13 -1.87 8.03
N LYS A 79 -4.45 -1.86 8.31
CA LYS A 79 -5.12 -0.76 9.01
C LYS A 79 -4.47 -0.44 10.36
N ALA A 80 -4.09 -1.47 11.14
CA ALA A 80 -3.43 -1.27 12.42
C ALA A 80 -2.02 -0.69 12.27
N GLY A 81 -1.28 -1.08 11.22
CA GLY A 81 0.10 -0.67 10.97
C GLY A 81 0.27 0.75 10.43
N ILE A 82 -0.77 1.35 9.85
CA ILE A 82 -0.73 2.71 9.30
C ILE A 82 -0.80 3.76 10.41
N ASN A 83 0.00 4.82 10.31
CA ASN A 83 0.04 5.91 11.27
C ASN A 83 -1.22 6.81 11.14
N LYS A 84 -2.25 6.46 11.91
CA LYS A 84 -3.54 7.17 11.93
C LYS A 84 -3.43 8.59 12.48
N THR A 85 -2.45 8.85 13.36
CA THR A 85 -2.25 10.19 13.94
C THR A 85 -1.81 11.18 12.87
N ILE A 86 -0.86 10.79 12.02
CA ILE A 86 -0.40 11.64 10.91
C ILE A 86 -1.51 11.78 9.87
N LEU A 87 -2.13 10.67 9.45
CA LEU A 87 -3.20 10.70 8.47
C LEU A 87 -4.38 11.58 8.94
N GLY A 88 -4.79 11.48 10.21
CA GLY A 88 -5.86 12.30 10.78
C GLY A 88 -5.53 13.80 10.82
N ARG A 89 -4.25 14.16 11.00
CA ARG A 89 -3.82 15.58 10.90
C ARG A 89 -3.96 16.13 9.48
N LEU A 90 -3.93 15.27 8.47
CA LEU A 90 -4.15 15.62 7.07
C LEU A 90 -5.64 15.58 6.68
N GLY A 91 -6.54 15.16 7.60
CA GLY A 91 -7.98 15.07 7.36
C GLY A 91 -8.44 13.71 6.83
N GLY A 92 -7.53 12.75 6.66
CA GLY A 92 -7.85 11.41 6.18
C GLY A 92 -8.11 10.40 7.31
N GLU A 93 -8.72 9.28 6.95
CA GLU A 93 -8.96 8.12 7.83
C GLU A 93 -8.53 6.82 7.15
N VAL A 94 -8.26 5.78 7.97
CA VAL A 94 -7.98 4.42 7.46
C VAL A 94 -9.24 3.57 7.59
N HIS A 95 -9.73 3.04 6.48
CA HIS A 95 -10.89 2.14 6.41
C HIS A 95 -10.45 0.69 6.14
N CYS A 96 -11.18 -0.26 6.71
CA CYS A 96 -11.09 -1.68 6.40
C CYS A 96 -12.46 -2.31 6.71
N PHE A 97 -13.18 -2.70 5.68
CA PHE A 97 -14.55 -3.21 5.78
C PHE A 97 -14.63 -4.74 5.93
N MET A 98 -13.49 -5.43 5.93
CA MET A 98 -13.39 -6.90 5.97
C MET A 98 -14.09 -7.56 7.17
N SER A 99 -14.28 -6.84 8.27
CA SER A 99 -14.93 -7.34 9.49
C SER A 99 -16.38 -6.87 9.64
N ASP A 100 -16.90 -6.11 8.68
CA ASP A 100 -18.24 -5.56 8.74
C ASP A 100 -19.27 -6.67 8.50
N ALA A 101 -20.36 -6.66 9.28
CA ALA A 101 -21.37 -7.71 9.25
C ALA A 101 -22.16 -7.72 7.91
N ASP A 102 -22.43 -6.54 7.35
CA ASP A 102 -23.07 -6.37 6.03
C ASP A 102 -22.19 -6.96 4.92
N VAL A 103 -20.90 -6.68 4.91
CA VAL A 103 -19.93 -7.23 3.97
C VAL A 103 -19.88 -8.76 4.05
N ALA A 104 -19.93 -9.31 5.27
CA ALA A 104 -19.94 -10.76 5.46
C ALA A 104 -21.23 -11.41 4.94
N ALA A 105 -22.39 -10.76 5.14
CA ALA A 105 -23.68 -11.23 4.68
C ALA A 105 -23.78 -11.21 3.15
N GLU A 106 -23.45 -10.08 2.53
CA GLU A 106 -23.48 -9.88 1.09
C GLU A 106 -22.51 -10.82 0.35
N ALA A 107 -21.29 -10.98 0.88
CA ALA A 107 -20.31 -11.91 0.31
C ALA A 107 -20.83 -13.37 0.31
N LYS A 108 -21.54 -13.77 1.37
CA LYS A 108 -22.17 -15.08 1.47
C LYS A 108 -23.33 -15.24 0.48
N GLU A 109 -24.17 -14.22 0.36
CA GLU A 109 -25.35 -14.21 -0.53
C GLU A 109 -24.93 -14.33 -2.00
N HIS A 110 -23.91 -13.56 -2.41
CA HIS A 110 -23.42 -13.54 -3.80
C HIS A 110 -22.39 -14.63 -4.10
N GLY A 111 -21.95 -15.43 -3.11
CA GLY A 111 -20.94 -16.47 -3.31
C GLY A 111 -19.55 -15.93 -3.67
N VAL A 112 -19.20 -14.71 -3.24
CA VAL A 112 -17.93 -14.04 -3.50
C VAL A 112 -17.10 -13.86 -2.24
N THR A 113 -15.87 -13.38 -2.39
CA THR A 113 -15.02 -13.10 -1.23
C THR A 113 -15.41 -11.79 -0.55
N ARG A 114 -15.24 -11.70 0.78
CA ARG A 114 -15.41 -10.44 1.51
C ARG A 114 -14.53 -9.32 0.96
N ALA A 115 -13.39 -9.66 0.38
CA ALA A 115 -12.49 -8.67 -0.20
C ALA A 115 -13.13 -7.95 -1.40
N ILE A 116 -13.89 -8.67 -2.25
CA ILE A 116 -14.64 -8.07 -3.36
C ILE A 116 -15.65 -7.07 -2.81
N VAL A 117 -16.56 -7.51 -1.94
CA VAL A 117 -17.60 -6.66 -1.36
C VAL A 117 -17.02 -5.46 -0.57
N SER A 118 -15.88 -5.68 0.11
CA SER A 118 -15.16 -4.59 0.79
C SER A 118 -14.71 -3.50 -0.17
N MET A 119 -14.24 -3.86 -1.37
CA MET A 119 -13.82 -2.86 -2.37
C MET A 119 -15.02 -2.16 -3.03
N GLU A 120 -16.10 -2.88 -3.27
CA GLU A 120 -17.37 -2.31 -3.74
C GLU A 120 -17.94 -1.30 -2.74
N LYS A 121 -17.95 -1.66 -1.45
CA LYS A 121 -18.32 -0.74 -0.35
C LYS A 121 -17.40 0.47 -0.27
N ALA A 122 -16.09 0.26 -0.41
CA ALA A 122 -15.10 1.34 -0.40
C ALA A 122 -15.24 2.30 -1.58
N ALA A 123 -15.70 1.84 -2.73
CA ALA A 123 -15.98 2.68 -3.90
C ALA A 123 -17.12 3.68 -3.67
N GLN A 124 -17.92 3.51 -2.62
CA GLN A 124 -18.96 4.45 -2.22
C GLN A 124 -18.46 5.55 -1.27
N LEU A 125 -17.20 5.51 -0.82
CA LEU A 125 -16.63 6.57 0.00
C LEU A 125 -16.55 7.88 -0.80
N PRO A 126 -16.75 9.04 -0.14
CA PRO A 126 -16.66 10.32 -0.81
C PRO A 126 -15.20 10.64 -1.18
N GLY A 127 -14.99 11.18 -2.37
CA GLY A 127 -13.68 11.60 -2.86
C GLY A 127 -12.78 10.44 -3.30
N LYS A 128 -11.54 10.78 -3.65
CA LYS A 128 -10.55 9.79 -4.05
C LYS A 128 -9.91 9.14 -2.83
N CYS A 129 -9.64 7.84 -2.92
CA CYS A 129 -8.96 7.07 -1.89
C CYS A 129 -7.65 6.48 -2.40
N ILE A 130 -6.72 6.21 -1.48
CA ILE A 130 -5.58 5.31 -1.69
C ILE A 130 -6.01 3.91 -1.27
N PHE A 131 -5.86 2.92 -2.14
CA PHE A 131 -6.15 1.52 -1.83
C PHE A 131 -4.86 0.77 -1.56
N ALA A 132 -4.67 0.25 -0.35
CA ALA A 132 -3.48 -0.46 0.11
C ALA A 132 -3.80 -1.94 0.35
N ILE A 133 -3.57 -2.75 -0.68
CA ILE A 133 -3.94 -4.16 -0.74
C ILE A 133 -2.71 -5.02 -0.44
N GLY A 134 -2.70 -5.67 0.72
CA GLY A 134 -1.57 -6.45 1.22
C GLY A 134 -1.81 -7.97 1.31
N ASN A 135 -3.03 -8.45 1.10
CA ASN A 135 -3.36 -9.85 1.27
C ASN A 135 -4.23 -10.45 0.17
N ALA A 136 -5.30 -9.79 -0.25
CA ALA A 136 -6.34 -10.38 -1.09
C ALA A 136 -6.14 -10.04 -2.58
N PRO A 137 -5.72 -10.99 -3.44
CA PRO A 137 -5.69 -10.81 -4.89
C PRO A 137 -7.07 -10.45 -5.46
N THR A 138 -8.14 -11.01 -4.87
CA THR A 138 -9.51 -10.70 -5.28
C THR A 138 -9.93 -9.24 -5.02
N ALA A 139 -9.29 -8.55 -4.05
CA ALA A 139 -9.48 -7.12 -3.88
C ALA A 139 -8.88 -6.32 -5.07
N LEU A 140 -7.69 -6.69 -5.56
CA LEU A 140 -7.10 -6.05 -6.74
C LEU A 140 -7.94 -6.29 -7.99
N ILE A 141 -8.43 -7.52 -8.18
CA ILE A 141 -9.30 -7.87 -9.32
C ILE A 141 -10.59 -7.03 -9.27
N ALA A 142 -11.22 -6.91 -8.11
CA ALA A 142 -12.42 -6.09 -7.94
C ALA A 142 -12.15 -4.60 -8.22
N LEU A 143 -11.06 -4.05 -7.68
CA LEU A 143 -10.66 -2.67 -7.94
C LEU A 143 -10.42 -2.41 -9.42
N HIS A 144 -9.73 -3.33 -10.12
CA HIS A 144 -9.50 -3.23 -11.56
C HIS A 144 -10.83 -3.19 -12.32
N GLY A 145 -11.78 -4.09 -12.02
CA GLY A 145 -13.09 -4.11 -12.65
C GLY A 145 -13.87 -2.80 -12.42
N LEU A 146 -13.89 -2.29 -11.17
CA LEU A 146 -14.56 -1.03 -10.85
C LEU A 146 -13.95 0.18 -11.58
N ILE A 147 -12.65 0.17 -11.80
CA ILE A 147 -11.93 1.21 -12.56
C ILE A 147 -12.30 1.13 -14.04
N GLU A 148 -12.25 -0.06 -14.65
CA GLU A 148 -12.61 -0.29 -16.05
C GLU A 148 -14.09 0.09 -16.35
N GLU A 149 -14.97 -0.14 -15.39
CA GLU A 149 -16.39 0.25 -15.46
C GLU A 149 -16.63 1.74 -15.21
N GLY A 150 -15.59 2.52 -14.90
CA GLY A 150 -15.69 3.94 -14.55
C GLY A 150 -16.41 4.21 -13.23
N LYS A 151 -16.53 3.21 -12.37
CA LYS A 151 -17.18 3.32 -11.04
C LYS A 151 -16.23 3.76 -9.93
N LEU A 152 -14.92 3.69 -10.18
CA LEU A 152 -13.87 4.06 -9.23
C LEU A 152 -12.74 4.83 -9.92
N ASP A 153 -12.35 5.96 -9.31
CA ASP A 153 -11.18 6.76 -9.70
C ASP A 153 -10.24 6.90 -8.49
N PRO A 154 -9.34 5.93 -8.25
CA PRO A 154 -8.47 5.94 -7.08
C PRO A 154 -7.35 6.98 -7.22
N ALA A 155 -6.93 7.55 -6.08
CA ALA A 155 -5.76 8.42 -6.04
C ALA A 155 -4.45 7.65 -6.24
N LEU A 156 -4.38 6.42 -5.68
CA LEU A 156 -3.22 5.52 -5.78
C LEU A 156 -3.66 4.09 -5.44
N ILE A 157 -3.16 3.12 -6.21
CA ILE A 157 -3.24 1.69 -5.88
C ILE A 157 -1.89 1.23 -5.36
N ILE A 158 -1.85 0.71 -4.14
CA ILE A 158 -0.71 0.00 -3.55
C ILE A 158 -1.06 -1.48 -3.59
N GLY A 159 -0.59 -2.19 -4.63
CA GLY A 159 -0.91 -3.59 -4.89
C GLY A 159 0.25 -4.50 -4.48
N VAL A 160 0.24 -4.94 -3.24
CA VAL A 160 1.33 -5.74 -2.65
C VAL A 160 0.81 -6.99 -1.92
N PRO A 161 -0.23 -7.70 -2.42
CA PRO A 161 -0.65 -8.94 -1.78
C PRO A 161 0.46 -9.99 -1.83
N VAL A 162 0.57 -10.78 -0.74
CA VAL A 162 1.48 -11.92 -0.67
C VAL A 162 0.72 -13.21 -0.94
N GLY A 163 1.34 -14.18 -1.61
CA GLY A 163 0.74 -15.50 -1.77
C GLY A 163 1.03 -16.19 -3.10
N PHE A 164 0.18 -17.17 -3.44
CA PHE A 164 0.44 -18.10 -4.55
C PHE A 164 -0.70 -18.17 -5.57
N VAL A 165 -1.96 -18.07 -5.16
CA VAL A 165 -3.13 -18.22 -6.05
C VAL A 165 -3.55 -16.84 -6.55
N ASN A 166 -3.49 -16.61 -7.85
CA ASN A 166 -3.87 -15.37 -8.54
C ASN A 166 -3.12 -14.10 -8.05
N VAL A 167 -2.04 -14.27 -7.27
CA VAL A 167 -1.31 -13.13 -6.70
C VAL A 167 -0.54 -12.37 -7.78
N VAL A 168 0.19 -13.08 -8.62
CA VAL A 168 0.98 -12.47 -9.69
C VAL A 168 0.03 -11.84 -10.70
N GLU A 169 -0.95 -12.59 -11.17
CA GLU A 169 -1.91 -12.19 -12.19
C GLU A 169 -2.69 -10.94 -11.76
N SER A 170 -3.15 -10.88 -10.51
CA SER A 170 -3.89 -9.72 -10.00
C SER A 170 -3.07 -8.43 -9.93
N LYS A 171 -1.77 -8.54 -9.68
CA LYS A 171 -0.84 -7.42 -9.65
C LYS A 171 -0.51 -6.91 -11.06
N GLU A 172 -0.35 -7.84 -12.01
CA GLU A 172 -0.01 -7.51 -13.40
C GLU A 172 -1.13 -6.74 -14.10
N LEU A 173 -2.39 -6.84 -13.65
CA LEU A 173 -3.49 -6.03 -14.15
C LEU A 173 -3.23 -4.51 -14.07
N PHE A 174 -2.36 -4.08 -13.14
CA PHE A 174 -2.10 -2.66 -12.92
C PHE A 174 -0.84 -2.15 -13.61
N LEU A 175 0.05 -3.01 -14.12
CA LEU A 175 1.33 -2.57 -14.68
C LEU A 175 1.16 -1.68 -15.92
N ASP A 176 0.13 -1.91 -16.71
CA ASP A 176 -0.21 -1.11 -17.89
C ASP A 176 -1.40 -0.17 -17.65
N SER A 177 -1.88 -0.09 -16.40
CA SER A 177 -3.02 0.75 -16.03
C SER A 177 -2.64 2.24 -16.00
N PRO A 178 -3.51 3.14 -16.46
CA PRO A 178 -3.28 4.59 -16.39
C PRO A 178 -3.40 5.15 -14.96
N VAL A 179 -4.00 4.40 -14.02
CA VAL A 179 -4.12 4.86 -12.64
C VAL A 179 -2.78 4.83 -11.92
N PRO A 180 -2.51 5.79 -10.99
CA PRO A 180 -1.30 5.77 -10.19
C PRO A 180 -1.19 4.47 -9.38
N HIS A 181 -0.02 3.81 -9.44
CA HIS A 181 0.15 2.56 -8.71
C HIS A 181 1.59 2.32 -8.22
N ILE A 182 1.69 1.55 -7.12
CA ILE A 182 2.92 0.97 -6.57
C ILE A 182 2.66 -0.52 -6.40
N ILE A 183 3.33 -1.35 -7.17
CA ILE A 183 3.08 -2.80 -7.24
C ILE A 183 4.34 -3.58 -6.84
N ALA A 184 4.21 -4.55 -5.94
CA ALA A 184 5.27 -5.52 -5.67
C ALA A 184 5.13 -6.71 -6.62
N ARG A 185 5.90 -6.76 -7.71
CA ARG A 185 5.85 -7.87 -8.67
C ARG A 185 6.18 -9.21 -8.01
N GLY A 186 5.64 -10.28 -8.61
CA GLY A 186 5.83 -11.63 -8.12
C GLY A 186 4.98 -11.94 -6.86
N ARG A 187 5.44 -12.88 -6.02
CA ARG A 187 4.66 -13.43 -4.91
C ARG A 187 4.89 -12.75 -3.58
N LYS A 188 5.96 -11.96 -3.43
CA LYS A 188 6.29 -11.23 -2.20
C LYS A 188 5.34 -10.06 -1.98
N GLY A 189 5.12 -9.73 -0.71
CA GLY A 189 4.23 -8.64 -0.29
C GLY A 189 3.79 -8.84 1.16
N GLY A 190 2.61 -8.34 1.48
CA GLY A 190 2.00 -8.52 2.80
C GLY A 190 1.38 -7.24 3.36
N SER A 191 0.54 -7.40 4.37
CA SER A 191 -0.09 -6.28 5.07
C SER A 191 0.93 -5.33 5.71
N ASN A 192 2.07 -5.85 6.16
CA ASN A 192 3.20 -5.06 6.67
C ASN A 192 3.84 -4.20 5.56
N VAL A 193 3.97 -4.74 4.35
CA VAL A 193 4.50 -4.02 3.18
C VAL A 193 3.54 -2.91 2.77
N ALA A 194 2.23 -3.20 2.70
CA ALA A 194 1.20 -2.20 2.41
C ALA A 194 1.24 -1.04 3.43
N ALA A 195 1.28 -1.36 4.72
CA ALA A 195 1.40 -0.34 5.78
C ALA A 195 2.72 0.43 5.71
N ALA A 196 3.84 -0.24 5.39
CA ALA A 196 5.14 0.40 5.25
C ALA A 196 5.16 1.44 4.12
N ILE A 197 4.57 1.13 2.96
CA ILE A 197 4.45 2.07 1.85
C ILE A 197 3.59 3.28 2.25
N CYS A 198 2.41 3.05 2.85
CA CYS A 198 1.57 4.14 3.35
C CYS A 198 2.32 5.04 4.34
N ASN A 199 3.03 4.44 5.30
CA ASN A 199 3.82 5.19 6.27
C ASN A 199 5.02 5.92 5.65
N ALA A 200 5.64 5.35 4.61
CA ALA A 200 6.70 6.03 3.87
C ALA A 200 6.20 7.33 3.22
N LEU A 201 4.98 7.33 2.68
CA LEU A 201 4.35 8.54 2.14
C LEU A 201 4.00 9.53 3.26
N LEU A 202 3.35 9.06 4.33
CA LEU A 202 2.95 9.91 5.45
C LEU A 202 4.14 10.62 6.13
N TYR A 203 5.25 9.90 6.33
CA TYR A 203 6.45 10.45 6.99
C TYR A 203 7.24 11.43 6.13
N GLN A 204 7.00 11.48 4.83
CA GLN A 204 7.53 12.53 3.95
C GLN A 204 6.77 13.85 4.08
N ILE A 205 5.53 13.82 4.56
CA ILE A 205 4.69 15.02 4.73
C ILE A 205 4.85 15.60 6.14
N LEU A 206 4.72 14.74 7.14
CA LEU A 206 4.73 15.14 8.55
C LEU A 206 5.57 14.16 9.38
N ARG A 207 6.72 14.64 9.82
CA ARG A 207 7.58 13.91 10.75
C ARG A 207 8.15 14.82 11.82
#